data_db9751f51d36fc1a919f615f3401cc13
#
_entry.id   db9751f51d36fc1a919f615f3401cc13
#
_cell.length_a   1.000
_cell.length_b   1.000
_cell.length_c   1.000
_cell.angle_alpha   90.00
_cell.angle_beta   90.00
_cell.angle_gamma   90.00
#
_symmetry.space_group_name_H-M   'P 1'
#
loop_
_entity.id
_entity.type
_entity.pdbx_description
1 polymer ?
#
loop_
_entity_poly.entity_id
_entity_poly.type
_entity_poly.pdbx_seq_one_letter_code
_entity_poly.pdbx_strand_id
1 'polypeptide(L)'
;MQKHTNFCAFLYPKNNPAASAAEVTSDNVVGYTKIEIKEGFNLIGSQFLNVGGTVKDVNDFIVATDLGGLNENWEFTTTMRVWTGTGYRTYGWMDAEDGTNNEMPEWDSTWLLNNMSDVATEDMNLGMGVWIKADAPATITVAGEVATGD
;
A
#
# COMPACT_ATOMS: atom_id res chain seq x y z
N MET A 1 18.82 -3.21 16.41
CA MET A 1 17.78 -3.82 17.24
C MET A 1 16.63 -4.15 16.30
N GLN A 2 16.47 -5.43 15.96
CA GLN A 2 15.43 -5.86 15.00
C GLN A 2 14.09 -5.87 15.73
N LYS A 3 13.14 -5.03 15.29
CA LYS A 3 11.77 -5.08 15.78
C LYS A 3 11.03 -6.22 15.08
N HIS A 4 10.40 -7.07 15.86
CA HIS A 4 9.63 -8.20 15.38
C HIS A 4 8.40 -7.73 14.60
N THR A 5 8.31 -8.15 13.35
CA THR A 5 7.10 -8.02 12.55
C THR A 5 6.08 -9.04 13.05
N ASN A 6 4.97 -8.59 13.63
CA ASN A 6 3.87 -9.48 14.00
C ASN A 6 3.09 -9.82 12.73
N PHE A 7 3.31 -11.01 12.20
CA PHE A 7 2.52 -11.57 11.11
C PHE A 7 1.32 -12.30 11.71
N CYS A 8 0.12 -11.87 11.39
CA CYS A 8 -1.12 -12.53 11.78
C CYS A 8 -1.86 -12.96 10.51
N ALA A 9 -1.94 -14.26 10.28
CA ALA A 9 -2.73 -14.83 9.20
C ALA A 9 -4.07 -15.33 9.77
N PHE A 10 -5.18 -14.88 9.21
CA PHE A 10 -6.51 -15.39 9.53
C PHE A 10 -6.98 -16.35 8.44
N LEU A 11 -7.24 -17.59 8.83
CA LEU A 11 -7.93 -18.57 8.00
C LEU A 11 -9.44 -18.43 8.24
N TYR A 12 -10.18 -18.03 7.21
CA TYR A 12 -11.65 -18.06 7.24
C TYR A 12 -12.15 -19.35 6.61
N PRO A 13 -12.66 -20.33 7.40
CA PRO A 13 -13.33 -21.47 6.84
C PRO A 13 -14.70 -21.05 6.30
N LYS A 14 -14.93 -21.20 5.02
CA LYS A 14 -16.25 -21.04 4.41
C LYS A 14 -17.05 -22.31 4.66
N ASN A 15 -17.80 -22.36 5.76
CA ASN A 15 -18.71 -23.46 6.05
C ASN A 15 -19.90 -23.39 5.10
N ASN A 16 -19.96 -24.30 4.12
CA ASN A 16 -21.16 -24.57 3.33
C ASN A 16 -21.71 -25.93 3.72
N PRO A 17 -22.87 -26.05 4.43
CA PRO A 17 -23.34 -27.30 5.00
C PRO A 17 -24.05 -28.26 4.02
N ALA A 18 -24.02 -28.03 2.71
CA ALA A 18 -24.79 -28.79 1.74
C ALA A 18 -24.01 -29.37 0.56
N ALA A 19 -22.69 -29.46 0.63
CA ALA A 19 -21.91 -30.08 -0.46
C ALA A 19 -21.32 -31.41 -0.01
N SER A 20 -21.76 -32.51 -0.65
CA SER A 20 -21.08 -33.79 -0.58
C SER A 20 -19.63 -33.67 -1.04
N ALA A 21 -18.69 -34.03 -0.17
CA ALA A 21 -17.29 -34.39 -0.44
C ALA A 21 -16.63 -33.79 -1.72
N ALA A 22 -16.80 -32.50 -1.98
CA ALA A 22 -15.92 -31.79 -2.86
C ALA A 22 -14.86 -31.10 -1.97
N GLU A 23 -13.64 -31.38 -2.27
CA GLU A 23 -12.49 -30.74 -1.64
C GLU A 23 -12.70 -29.23 -1.65
N VAL A 24 -12.93 -28.62 -0.48
CA VAL A 24 -13.04 -27.17 -0.36
C VAL A 24 -11.61 -26.69 -0.12
N THR A 25 -10.90 -26.44 -1.18
CA THR A 25 -9.68 -25.65 -1.12
C THR A 25 -10.06 -24.20 -0.89
N SER A 26 -9.92 -23.73 0.34
CA SER A 26 -10.03 -22.31 0.66
C SER A 26 -8.61 -21.75 0.68
N ASP A 27 -8.20 -21.15 -0.42
CA ASP A 27 -6.79 -20.84 -0.64
C ASP A 27 -6.47 -19.35 -0.49
N ASN A 28 -7.39 -18.53 0.03
CA ASN A 28 -7.13 -17.11 0.22
C ASN A 28 -6.57 -16.84 1.62
N VAL A 29 -5.24 -16.82 1.72
CA VAL A 29 -4.55 -16.34 2.92
C VAL A 29 -4.37 -14.83 2.82
N VAL A 30 -5.11 -14.08 3.60
CA VAL A 30 -4.96 -12.62 3.71
C VAL A 30 -4.01 -12.30 4.86
N GLY A 31 -3.00 -11.50 4.58
CA GLY A 31 -2.06 -11.01 5.56
C GLY A 31 -2.03 -9.48 5.62
N TYR A 32 -1.45 -8.96 6.69
CA TYR A 32 -1.11 -7.55 6.77
C TYR A 32 0.21 -7.35 7.52
N THR A 33 0.88 -6.24 7.21
CA THR A 33 2.10 -5.82 7.90
C THR A 33 2.02 -4.33 8.21
N LYS A 34 2.35 -3.97 9.45
CA LYS A 34 2.58 -2.57 9.83
C LYS A 34 4.06 -2.27 9.72
N ILE A 35 4.40 -1.20 9.03
CA ILE A 35 5.77 -0.77 8.77
C ILE A 35 5.97 0.62 9.35
N GLU A 36 6.94 0.74 10.25
CA GLU A 36 7.37 2.03 10.80
C GLU A 36 8.21 2.78 9.76
N ILE A 37 7.72 3.91 9.32
CA ILE A 37 8.42 4.84 8.41
C ILE A 37 9.18 5.84 9.27
N LYS A 38 10.42 6.10 8.90
CA LYS A 38 11.25 7.15 9.52
C LYS A 38 11.24 8.40 8.65
N GLU A 39 11.53 9.53 9.24
CA GLU A 39 11.87 10.73 8.48
C GLU A 39 12.99 10.43 7.47
N GLY A 40 12.86 10.93 6.25
CA GLY A 40 13.76 10.68 5.13
C GLY A 40 13.36 9.47 4.28
N PHE A 41 14.32 8.81 3.66
CA PHE A 41 14.07 7.73 2.70
C PHE A 41 13.91 6.38 3.38
N ASN A 42 12.84 5.66 3.00
CA ASN A 42 12.53 4.30 3.41
C ASN A 42 12.33 3.44 2.16
N LEU A 43 12.93 2.24 2.13
CA LEU A 43 12.70 1.26 1.07
C LEU A 43 11.67 0.24 1.53
N ILE A 44 10.56 0.13 0.82
CA ILE A 44 9.43 -0.74 1.14
C ILE A 44 9.24 -1.72 -0.01
N GLY A 45 9.11 -3.01 0.31
CA GLY A 45 8.83 -4.06 -0.67
C GLY A 45 7.34 -4.41 -0.75
N SER A 46 6.84 -4.69 -1.96
CA SER A 46 5.51 -5.26 -2.16
C SER A 46 5.52 -6.74 -1.76
N GLN A 47 4.71 -7.09 -0.76
CA GLN A 47 4.66 -8.42 -0.14
C GLN A 47 3.35 -9.16 -0.44
N PHE A 48 2.33 -8.47 -0.91
CA PHE A 48 0.98 -8.99 -1.06
C PHE A 48 0.41 -8.70 -2.45
N LEU A 49 -0.49 -9.56 -2.87
CA LEU A 49 -1.36 -9.36 -4.04
C LEU A 49 -2.71 -8.76 -3.62
N ASN A 50 -3.50 -8.31 -4.57
CA ASN A 50 -4.91 -8.05 -4.34
C ASN A 50 -5.66 -9.35 -4.07
N VAL A 51 -6.83 -9.25 -3.43
CA VAL A 51 -7.74 -10.40 -3.27
C VAL A 51 -8.11 -10.95 -4.65
N GLY A 52 -7.90 -12.24 -4.84
CA GLY A 52 -8.06 -12.91 -6.15
C GLY A 52 -6.74 -13.03 -6.93
N GLY A 53 -5.59 -12.78 -6.29
CA GLY A 53 -4.25 -13.03 -6.84
C GLY A 53 -3.78 -12.04 -7.90
N THR A 54 -4.47 -10.91 -8.09
CA THR A 54 -4.06 -9.89 -9.05
C THR A 54 -2.96 -8.99 -8.47
N VAL A 55 -2.14 -8.41 -9.34
CA VAL A 55 -1.10 -7.45 -8.96
C VAL A 55 -1.77 -6.18 -8.41
N LYS A 56 -1.22 -5.64 -7.33
CA LYS A 56 -1.64 -4.33 -6.79
C LYS A 56 -1.13 -3.21 -7.69
N ASP A 57 -1.90 -2.13 -7.75
CA ASP A 57 -1.35 -0.87 -8.21
C ASP A 57 -0.74 -0.05 -7.04
N VAL A 58 -0.18 1.10 -7.37
CA VAL A 58 0.47 1.98 -6.39
C VAL A 58 -0.51 2.48 -5.33
N ASN A 59 -1.79 2.69 -5.65
CA ASN A 59 -2.79 3.16 -4.69
C ASN A 59 -3.32 2.04 -3.79
N ASP A 60 -3.37 0.80 -4.29
CA ASP A 60 -3.75 -0.36 -3.50
C ASP A 60 -2.63 -0.88 -2.59
N PHE A 61 -1.41 -0.36 -2.76
CA PHE A 61 -0.24 -0.87 -2.03
C PHE A 61 -0.33 -0.58 -0.53
N ILE A 62 -0.74 0.63 -0.14
CA ILE A 62 -0.89 1.05 1.25
C ILE A 62 -2.39 1.14 1.56
N VAL A 63 -2.86 0.36 2.53
CA VAL A 63 -4.29 0.28 2.90
C VAL A 63 -4.66 1.18 4.06
N ALA A 64 -3.69 1.63 4.85
CA ALA A 64 -3.87 2.60 5.92
C ALA A 64 -2.54 3.25 6.27
N THR A 65 -2.57 4.54 6.57
CA THR A 65 -1.37 5.32 6.88
C THR A 65 -1.70 6.56 7.70
N ASP A 66 -0.68 7.09 8.36
CA ASP A 66 -0.64 8.42 8.99
C ASP A 66 0.40 9.32 8.31
N LEU A 67 0.70 9.07 7.02
CA LEU A 67 1.58 9.90 6.22
C LEU A 67 1.01 11.30 6.02
N GLY A 68 1.86 12.31 6.14
CA GLY A 68 1.48 13.70 5.85
C GLY A 68 1.25 13.95 4.36
N GLY A 69 0.27 14.78 4.05
CA GLY A 69 -0.14 15.15 2.69
C GLY A 69 0.58 16.39 2.15
N LEU A 70 -0.16 17.47 1.86
CA LEU A 70 0.39 18.74 1.36
C LEU A 70 0.75 19.69 2.51
N ASN A 71 1.78 20.48 2.30
CA ASN A 71 2.10 21.61 3.17
C ASN A 71 1.31 22.88 2.76
N GLU A 72 1.49 23.96 3.50
CA GLU A 72 0.86 25.29 3.25
C GLU A 72 1.19 25.87 1.87
N ASN A 73 2.25 25.40 1.24
CA ASN A 73 2.69 25.86 -0.09
C ASN A 73 2.20 24.92 -1.22
N TRP A 74 1.30 23.99 -0.93
CA TRP A 74 0.80 22.99 -1.89
C TRP A 74 1.90 22.05 -2.41
N GLU A 75 2.90 21.75 -1.59
CA GLU A 75 3.95 20.78 -1.90
C GLU A 75 3.75 19.51 -1.11
N PHE A 76 3.93 18.36 -1.76
CA PHE A 76 3.84 17.07 -1.10
C PHE A 76 4.94 16.90 -0.04
N THR A 77 4.55 16.69 1.21
CA THR A 77 5.48 16.41 2.30
C THR A 77 5.99 14.98 2.24
N THR A 78 5.12 14.06 1.79
CA THR A 78 5.49 12.66 1.56
C THR A 78 5.44 12.33 0.09
N THR A 79 6.52 11.71 -0.40
CA THR A 79 6.62 11.28 -1.80
C THR A 79 7.05 9.83 -1.92
N MET A 80 6.55 9.14 -2.95
CA MET A 80 6.95 7.80 -3.31
C MET A 80 7.63 7.79 -4.68
N ARG A 81 8.69 7.00 -4.84
CA ARG A 81 9.38 6.78 -6.11
C ARG A 81 9.28 5.33 -6.51
N VAL A 82 8.70 5.11 -7.68
CA VAL A 82 8.50 3.80 -8.29
C VAL A 82 9.40 3.65 -9.51
N TRP A 83 10.10 2.53 -9.60
CA TRP A 83 10.90 2.22 -10.78
C TRP A 83 10.01 1.66 -11.90
N THR A 84 10.02 2.31 -13.08
CA THR A 84 9.17 1.94 -14.23
C THR A 84 9.90 1.09 -15.28
N GLY A 85 11.09 0.57 -14.97
CA GLY A 85 11.93 -0.15 -15.92
C GLY A 85 12.94 0.74 -16.64
N THR A 86 12.66 2.00 -16.84
CA THR A 86 13.53 2.96 -17.55
C THR A 86 13.92 4.18 -16.70
N GLY A 87 13.19 4.43 -15.61
CA GLY A 87 13.43 5.57 -14.72
C GLY A 87 12.53 5.52 -13.50
N TYR A 88 12.70 6.49 -12.61
CA TYR A 88 11.82 6.66 -11.46
C TYR A 88 10.68 7.61 -11.80
N ARG A 89 9.46 7.20 -11.45
CA ARG A 89 8.31 8.08 -11.40
C ARG A 89 8.06 8.48 -9.95
N THR A 90 7.74 9.75 -9.71
CA THR A 90 7.53 10.29 -8.37
C THR A 90 6.07 10.64 -8.18
N TYR A 91 5.50 10.17 -7.09
CA TYR A 91 4.14 10.43 -6.63
C TYR A 91 4.17 11.13 -5.29
N GLY A 92 3.21 12.01 -5.04
CA GLY A 92 2.97 12.61 -3.74
C GLY A 92 1.74 11.99 -3.08
N TRP A 93 1.79 11.83 -1.77
CA TRP A 93 0.64 11.41 -0.98
C TRP A 93 -0.32 12.57 -0.76
N MET A 94 -1.59 12.35 -1.10
CA MET A 94 -2.66 13.29 -0.81
C MET A 94 -3.45 12.80 0.40
N ASP A 95 -3.43 13.58 1.47
CA ASP A 95 -4.29 13.40 2.62
C ASP A 95 -5.19 14.64 2.73
N ALA A 96 -6.47 14.46 2.43
CA ALA A 96 -7.45 15.53 2.47
C ALA A 96 -7.93 15.83 3.90
N GLU A 97 -7.68 14.93 4.86
CA GLU A 97 -8.12 15.09 6.24
C GLU A 97 -7.16 15.94 7.08
N ASP A 98 -5.96 16.23 6.61
CA ASP A 98 -4.96 17.00 7.38
C ASP A 98 -5.34 18.49 7.59
N GLY A 99 -6.52 18.90 7.12
CA GLY A 99 -7.06 20.25 7.27
C GLY A 99 -6.56 21.26 6.25
N THR A 100 -5.56 20.91 5.45
CA THR A 100 -4.98 21.79 4.43
C THR A 100 -5.70 21.65 3.09
N ASN A 101 -6.40 20.50 2.84
CA ASN A 101 -6.91 20.09 1.53
C ASN A 101 -8.35 19.59 1.50
N ASN A 102 -9.22 20.06 2.37
CA ASN A 102 -10.65 19.75 2.33
C ASN A 102 -11.38 20.13 1.02
N GLU A 103 -10.65 20.72 0.06
CA GLU A 103 -11.21 21.15 -1.22
C GLU A 103 -11.16 20.07 -2.31
N MET A 104 -10.45 18.95 -2.08
CA MET A 104 -10.24 17.88 -3.07
C MET A 104 -10.48 16.47 -2.50
N PRO A 105 -11.69 16.21 -1.95
CA PRO A 105 -11.98 14.94 -1.27
C PRO A 105 -11.90 13.72 -2.20
N GLU A 106 -12.00 13.91 -3.52
CA GLU A 106 -11.86 12.83 -4.50
C GLU A 106 -10.43 12.27 -4.61
N TRP A 107 -9.45 13.00 -4.10
CA TRP A 107 -8.05 12.58 -4.10
C TRP A 107 -7.54 12.17 -2.72
N ASP A 108 -8.43 12.19 -1.72
CA ASP A 108 -8.08 11.75 -0.38
C ASP A 108 -7.50 10.34 -0.38
N SER A 109 -6.45 10.15 0.41
CA SER A 109 -5.78 8.87 0.58
C SER A 109 -5.27 8.25 -0.74
N THR A 110 -4.82 9.09 -1.68
CA THR A 110 -4.30 8.65 -2.98
C THR A 110 -2.87 9.12 -3.24
N TRP A 111 -2.15 8.34 -4.05
CA TRP A 111 -0.88 8.76 -4.63
C TRP A 111 -1.14 9.45 -5.96
N LEU A 112 -0.77 10.71 -6.04
CA LEU A 112 -0.87 11.52 -7.26
C LEU A 112 0.49 11.71 -7.90
N LEU A 113 0.52 11.80 -9.24
CA LEU A 113 1.73 12.23 -9.93
C LEU A 113 2.18 13.58 -9.35
N ASN A 114 3.48 13.78 -9.20
CA ASN A 114 4.06 14.92 -8.48
C ASN A 114 3.66 16.32 -9.01
N ASN A 115 2.98 16.37 -10.15
CA ASN A 115 2.37 17.59 -10.70
C ASN A 115 0.86 17.69 -10.43
N MET A 116 0.29 16.84 -9.58
CA MET A 116 -1.14 16.76 -9.24
C MET A 116 -2.07 16.54 -10.46
N SER A 117 -1.58 15.94 -11.54
CA SER A 117 -2.38 15.78 -12.76
C SER A 117 -3.11 14.45 -12.82
N ASP A 118 -2.52 13.39 -12.29
CA ASP A 118 -3.00 12.03 -12.50
C ASP A 118 -2.81 11.17 -11.24
N VAL A 119 -3.78 10.30 -11.00
CA VAL A 119 -3.68 9.25 -9.99
C VAL A 119 -2.67 8.20 -10.45
N ALA A 120 -1.87 7.69 -9.52
CA ALA A 120 -0.90 6.64 -9.81
C ALA A 120 -1.60 5.33 -10.21
N THR A 121 -1.10 4.69 -11.27
CA THR A 121 -1.69 3.45 -11.84
C THR A 121 -0.63 2.38 -12.13
N GLU A 122 0.62 2.55 -11.67
CA GLU A 122 1.68 1.57 -11.89
C GLU A 122 1.46 0.30 -11.08
N ASP A 123 1.72 -0.84 -11.72
CA ASP A 123 1.67 -2.14 -11.09
C ASP A 123 2.79 -2.31 -10.06
N MET A 124 2.42 -2.81 -8.88
CA MET A 124 3.32 -3.16 -7.78
C MET A 124 3.52 -4.67 -7.71
N ASN A 125 4.34 -5.21 -8.60
CA ASN A 125 4.64 -6.64 -8.62
C ASN A 125 5.27 -7.12 -7.31
N LEU A 126 5.04 -8.39 -6.95
CA LEU A 126 5.65 -9.00 -5.75
C LEU A 126 7.18 -8.86 -5.78
N GLY A 127 7.74 -8.46 -4.66
CA GLY A 127 9.17 -8.22 -4.51
C GLY A 127 9.66 -6.90 -5.11
N MET A 128 8.79 -6.14 -5.76
CA MET A 128 9.12 -4.78 -6.22
C MET A 128 9.28 -3.86 -5.03
N GLY A 129 10.32 -3.04 -5.03
CA GLY A 129 10.57 -2.06 -3.99
C GLY A 129 10.26 -0.64 -4.44
N VAL A 130 9.71 0.15 -3.52
CA VAL A 130 9.50 1.59 -3.69
C VAL A 130 10.25 2.37 -2.64
N TRP A 131 10.70 3.57 -2.99
CA TRP A 131 11.24 4.51 -2.03
C TRP A 131 10.14 5.47 -1.57
N ILE A 132 9.89 5.49 -0.26
CA ILE A 132 9.04 6.51 0.36
C ILE A 132 9.96 7.51 1.08
N LYS A 133 9.84 8.78 0.73
CA LYS A 133 10.44 9.88 1.47
C LYS A 133 9.35 10.55 2.29
N ALA A 134 9.45 10.46 3.60
CA ALA A 134 8.56 11.13 4.55
C ALA A 134 9.29 12.28 5.23
N ASP A 135 8.58 13.33 5.59
CA ASP A 135 9.12 14.48 6.35
C ASP A 135 9.00 14.27 7.86
N ALA A 136 8.22 13.30 8.31
CA ALA A 136 8.06 12.89 9.70
C ALA A 136 7.96 11.38 9.83
N PRO A 137 8.23 10.81 11.01
CA PRO A 137 7.94 9.40 11.29
C PRO A 137 6.44 9.12 11.15
N ALA A 138 6.12 7.99 10.52
CA ALA A 138 4.75 7.56 10.27
C ALA A 138 4.62 6.03 10.38
N THR A 139 3.41 5.51 10.35
CA THR A 139 3.13 4.08 10.25
C THR A 139 2.29 3.81 9.02
N ILE A 140 2.71 2.88 8.19
CA ILE A 140 1.90 2.40 7.08
C ILE A 140 1.44 0.97 7.32
N THR A 141 0.26 0.65 6.79
CA THR A 141 -0.26 -0.72 6.77
C THR A 141 -0.33 -1.20 5.33
N VAL A 142 0.30 -2.32 5.07
CA VAL A 142 0.23 -3.04 3.79
C VAL A 142 -0.53 -4.33 4.04
N ALA A 143 -1.55 -4.62 3.23
CA ALA A 143 -2.36 -5.82 3.37
C ALA A 143 -2.70 -6.41 2.01
N GLY A 144 -3.06 -7.70 1.98
CA GLY A 144 -3.51 -8.37 0.78
C GLY A 144 -3.37 -9.87 0.87
N GLU A 145 -3.49 -10.52 -0.27
CA GLU A 145 -3.36 -11.96 -0.40
C GLU A 145 -1.89 -12.37 -0.44
N VAL A 146 -1.54 -13.39 0.34
CA VAL A 146 -0.20 -13.99 0.29
C VAL A 146 -0.13 -14.90 -0.93
N ALA A 147 0.87 -14.69 -1.79
CA ALA A 147 1.10 -15.59 -2.91
C ALA A 147 1.38 -17.00 -2.39
N THR A 148 0.50 -17.94 -2.71
CA THR A 148 0.75 -19.37 -2.50
C THR A 148 1.59 -19.84 -3.68
N GLY A 149 2.82 -20.30 -3.41
CA GLY A 149 3.64 -20.93 -4.45
C GLY A 149 2.99 -22.25 -4.87
N ASP A 150 2.83 -22.46 -6.16
CA ASP A 150 2.51 -23.75 -6.76
C ASP A 150 3.69 -24.72 -6.63
#